data_6a7a46228ab3a62f24f30f1cae5ffe56
#
_entry.id   6a7a46228ab3a62f24f30f1cae5ffe56
#
_cell.length_a   1.000
_cell.length_b   1.000
_cell.length_c   1.000
_cell.angle_alpha   90.00
_cell.angle_beta   90.00
_cell.angle_gamma   90.00
#
_symmetry.space_group_name_H-M   'P 1'
#
loop_
_entity.id
_entity.type
_entity.pdbx_description
1 polymer ?
#
loop_
_entity_poly.entity_id
_entity_poly.type
_entity_poly.pdbx_seq_one_letter_code
_entity_poly.pdbx_strand_id
1 'polypeptide(L)'
;MALPTMANAQSDQVTFHKDIEPILQRSCQNCHRAGGVAPMSLVTYDEVAPFAGLIEYKTGLRDRAGAMPPWYMEKDIGIQDYKFDPSLTEEELAAISTWARSGTPQGDPANAPEPLEFSDDLKWTAGQPDLIINTNDVTKLAGTPDWWGEIDRVPIGLDQDRYVKSVEIVEVNDVNNSAGTGRDTVGGRFIFHHMIWSTA
;
A
#
# COMPACT_ATOMS: atom_id res chain seq x y z
N MET A 1 14.33 32.58 -47.55
CA MET A 1 13.39 32.75 -46.46
C MET A 1 13.41 31.46 -45.61
N ALA A 2 14.03 31.48 -44.44
CA ALA A 2 14.05 30.35 -43.55
C ALA A 2 12.81 30.45 -42.64
N LEU A 3 11.97 29.41 -42.61
CA LEU A 3 10.85 29.30 -41.71
C LEU A 3 11.42 29.05 -40.27
N PRO A 4 10.92 29.75 -39.26
CA PRO A 4 11.33 29.46 -37.90
C PRO A 4 10.81 28.07 -37.53
N THR A 5 11.72 27.19 -37.12
CA THR A 5 11.40 25.94 -36.48
C THR A 5 10.74 26.32 -35.14
N MET A 6 9.44 26.07 -35.00
CA MET A 6 8.76 26.15 -33.72
C MET A 6 9.38 25.06 -32.84
N ALA A 7 10.28 25.44 -31.96
CA ALA A 7 10.65 24.58 -30.82
C ALA A 7 9.38 24.33 -30.04
N ASN A 8 8.89 23.09 -30.05
CA ASN A 8 7.87 22.67 -29.12
C ASN A 8 8.43 22.90 -27.73
N ALA A 9 7.99 23.96 -27.10
CA ALA A 9 8.09 24.04 -25.63
C ALA A 9 7.27 22.86 -25.10
N GLN A 10 7.96 21.80 -24.76
CA GLN A 10 7.38 20.70 -24.01
C GLN A 10 6.86 21.35 -22.74
N SER A 11 5.56 21.54 -22.68
CA SER A 11 4.91 22.23 -21.57
C SER A 11 5.30 21.56 -20.26
N ASP A 12 5.59 22.35 -19.23
CA ASP A 12 5.72 21.91 -17.82
C ASP A 12 4.41 21.35 -17.26
N GLN A 13 3.63 20.69 -18.12
CA GLN A 13 2.35 20.10 -17.76
C GLN A 13 2.60 18.87 -16.86
N VAL A 14 1.97 18.89 -15.69
CA VAL A 14 1.96 17.73 -14.81
C VAL A 14 1.19 16.59 -15.48
N THR A 15 1.83 15.43 -15.62
CA THR A 15 1.26 14.25 -16.26
C THR A 15 1.31 13.02 -15.36
N PHE A 16 0.49 12.03 -15.69
CA PHE A 16 0.42 10.81 -14.87
C PHE A 16 1.76 10.09 -14.82
N HIS A 17 2.29 9.67 -15.97
CA HIS A 17 3.50 8.83 -16.00
C HIS A 17 4.73 9.50 -15.42
N LYS A 18 4.90 10.81 -15.67
CA LYS A 18 6.09 11.53 -15.21
C LYS A 18 6.02 11.95 -13.75
N ASP A 19 4.84 12.44 -13.31
CA ASP A 19 4.75 13.21 -12.08
C ASP A 19 3.89 12.50 -11.01
N ILE A 20 2.82 11.82 -11.40
CA ILE A 20 1.83 11.24 -10.46
C ILE A 20 2.14 9.78 -10.14
N GLU A 21 2.46 8.97 -11.13
CA GLU A 21 2.74 7.55 -10.93
C GLU A 21 3.88 7.29 -9.95
N PRO A 22 5.01 8.03 -9.95
CA PRO A 22 6.04 7.88 -8.94
C PRO A 22 5.55 8.16 -7.50
N ILE A 23 4.65 9.15 -7.35
CA ILE A 23 4.04 9.47 -6.05
C ILE A 23 3.16 8.30 -5.59
N LEU A 24 2.32 7.77 -6.49
CA LEU A 24 1.43 6.66 -6.19
C LEU A 24 2.22 5.39 -5.84
N GLN A 25 3.29 5.08 -6.57
CA GLN A 25 4.16 3.95 -6.27
C GLN A 25 4.70 4.02 -4.85
N ARG A 26 5.25 5.16 -4.46
CA ARG A 26 5.86 5.33 -3.14
C ARG A 26 4.83 5.32 -2.01
N SER A 27 3.69 5.98 -2.20
CA SER A 27 2.80 6.34 -1.11
C SER A 27 1.46 5.59 -1.07
N CYS A 28 1.04 4.97 -2.17
CA CYS A 28 -0.32 4.44 -2.31
C CYS A 28 -0.36 2.96 -2.70
N GLN A 29 0.48 2.54 -3.65
CA GLN A 29 0.36 1.21 -4.28
C GLN A 29 0.68 0.04 -3.35
N ASN A 30 1.37 0.28 -2.24
CA ASN A 30 1.57 -0.78 -1.25
C ASN A 30 0.23 -1.33 -0.73
N CYS A 31 -0.78 -0.46 -0.59
CA CYS A 31 -2.13 -0.83 -0.17
C CYS A 31 -3.11 -0.92 -1.36
N HIS A 32 -3.02 0.03 -2.29
CA HIS A 32 -3.94 0.19 -3.43
C HIS A 32 -3.44 -0.55 -4.67
N ARG A 33 -3.57 -1.86 -4.67
CA ARG A 33 -3.22 -2.78 -5.76
C ARG A 33 -4.13 -3.99 -5.77
N ALA A 34 -4.12 -4.73 -6.86
CA ALA A 34 -4.83 -6.01 -6.91
C ALA A 34 -4.35 -6.92 -5.76
N GLY A 35 -5.28 -7.43 -4.98
CA GLY A 35 -5.00 -8.23 -3.80
C GLY A 35 -4.37 -7.47 -2.61
N GLY A 36 -4.28 -6.15 -2.66
CA GLY A 36 -3.89 -5.32 -1.52
C GLY A 36 -5.03 -5.11 -0.52
N VAL A 37 -4.76 -4.38 0.57
CA VAL A 37 -5.73 -4.14 1.64
C VAL A 37 -6.73 -3.02 1.32
N ALA A 38 -6.47 -2.21 0.30
CA ALA A 38 -7.34 -1.11 -0.09
C ALA A 38 -8.40 -1.56 -1.12
N PRO A 39 -9.57 -0.89 -1.15
CA PRO A 39 -10.71 -1.37 -1.94
C PRO A 39 -10.59 -1.18 -3.46
N MET A 40 -9.56 -0.47 -3.93
CA MET A 40 -9.35 -0.19 -5.35
C MET A 40 -7.87 -0.18 -5.68
N SER A 41 -7.54 -0.56 -6.91
CA SER A 41 -6.18 -0.45 -7.43
C SER A 41 -5.88 0.98 -7.89
N LEU A 42 -4.63 1.42 -7.67
CA LEU A 42 -4.08 2.69 -8.14
C LEU A 42 -2.74 2.45 -8.86
N VAL A 43 -2.66 1.39 -9.67
CA VAL A 43 -1.44 0.97 -10.36
C VAL A 43 -1.34 1.56 -11.76
N THR A 44 -2.43 1.47 -12.52
CA THR A 44 -2.45 1.93 -13.92
C THR A 44 -3.18 3.26 -14.08
N TYR A 45 -2.90 3.97 -15.17
CA TYR A 45 -3.61 5.22 -15.50
C TYR A 45 -5.13 5.03 -15.52
N ASP A 46 -5.62 3.97 -16.16
CA ASP A 46 -7.05 3.70 -16.29
C ASP A 46 -7.72 3.42 -14.93
N GLU A 47 -6.98 2.86 -13.98
CA GLU A 47 -7.47 2.65 -12.62
C GLU A 47 -7.46 3.93 -11.78
N VAL A 48 -6.53 4.85 -12.05
CA VAL A 48 -6.31 6.06 -11.25
C VAL A 48 -7.14 7.25 -11.72
N ALA A 49 -7.19 7.49 -13.02
CA ALA A 49 -7.81 8.69 -13.60
C ALA A 49 -9.28 8.90 -13.16
N PRO A 50 -10.13 7.86 -13.06
CA PRO A 50 -11.50 8.01 -12.58
C PRO A 50 -11.60 8.49 -11.14
N PHE A 51 -10.56 8.29 -10.33
CA PHE A 51 -10.52 8.66 -8.92
C PHE A 51 -9.73 9.93 -8.62
N ALA A 52 -9.26 10.66 -9.63
CA ALA A 52 -8.38 11.82 -9.48
C ALA A 52 -8.92 12.85 -8.48
N GLY A 53 -10.19 13.22 -8.59
CA GLY A 53 -10.82 14.16 -7.66
C GLY A 53 -10.96 13.63 -6.23
N LEU A 54 -11.14 12.32 -6.07
CA LEU A 54 -11.18 11.68 -4.75
C LEU A 54 -9.77 11.60 -4.16
N ILE A 55 -8.75 11.31 -4.97
CA ILE A 55 -7.35 11.30 -4.56
C ILE A 55 -6.96 12.71 -4.09
N GLU A 56 -7.25 13.75 -4.89
CA GLU A 56 -7.00 15.15 -4.50
C GLU A 56 -7.67 15.49 -3.17
N TYR A 57 -8.95 15.17 -3.02
CA TYR A 57 -9.69 15.43 -1.79
C TYR A 57 -9.09 14.71 -0.58
N LYS A 58 -8.81 13.41 -0.70
CA LYS A 58 -8.32 12.58 0.38
C LYS A 58 -6.89 12.94 0.80
N THR A 59 -6.02 13.24 -0.13
CA THR A 59 -4.65 13.68 0.15
C THR A 59 -4.63 15.09 0.74
N GLY A 60 -5.54 15.96 0.31
CA GLY A 60 -5.70 17.32 0.85
C GLY A 60 -6.24 17.39 2.29
N LEU A 61 -6.78 16.28 2.83
CA LEU A 61 -7.17 16.21 4.24
C LEU A 61 -5.96 16.21 5.21
N ARG A 62 -4.78 15.76 4.75
CA ARG A 62 -3.51 15.76 5.49
C ARG A 62 -3.57 14.97 6.79
N ASP A 63 -3.64 15.64 7.93
CA ASP A 63 -3.67 15.09 9.30
C ASP A 63 -5.10 14.80 9.80
N ARG A 64 -6.11 15.11 9.00
CA ARG A 64 -7.51 14.92 9.41
C ARG A 64 -7.97 13.49 9.22
N ALA A 65 -8.97 13.10 9.98
CA ALA A 65 -9.59 11.79 9.87
C ALA A 65 -10.04 11.47 8.44
N GLY A 66 -9.69 10.31 7.95
CA GLY A 66 -10.01 9.84 6.61
C GLY A 66 -9.08 10.36 5.50
N ALA A 67 -7.96 11.00 5.87
CA ALA A 67 -6.89 11.34 4.93
C ALA A 67 -6.25 10.09 4.31
N MET A 68 -5.64 10.29 3.15
CA MET A 68 -4.75 9.33 2.49
C MET A 68 -3.42 10.01 2.16
N PRO A 69 -2.28 9.36 2.37
CA PRO A 69 -2.12 8.07 3.07
C PRO A 69 -2.66 8.10 4.51
N PRO A 70 -3.14 6.96 5.03
CA PRO A 70 -3.60 6.87 6.42
C PRO A 70 -2.41 6.96 7.38
N TRP A 71 -2.73 7.13 8.69
CA TRP A 71 -1.73 7.15 9.76
C TRP A 71 -0.73 8.30 9.61
N TYR A 72 -1.27 9.51 9.70
CA TYR A 72 -0.43 10.70 9.77
C TYR A 72 0.63 10.56 10.86
N MET A 73 1.86 10.84 10.48
CA MET A 73 2.99 10.85 11.41
C MET A 73 3.43 12.28 11.66
N GLU A 74 3.46 12.67 12.93
CA GLU A 74 4.09 13.93 13.30
C GLU A 74 5.59 13.83 13.09
N LYS A 75 6.11 14.75 12.32
CA LYS A 75 7.55 14.89 12.06
C LYS A 75 8.15 15.89 13.04
N ASP A 76 9.44 15.88 13.13
CA ASP A 76 10.20 16.83 13.98
C ASP A 76 9.96 16.66 15.49
N ILE A 77 9.44 15.53 15.93
CA ILE A 77 9.33 15.16 17.34
C ILE A 77 10.42 14.14 17.69
N GLY A 78 11.34 14.55 18.58
CA GLY A 78 12.46 13.72 18.98
C GLY A 78 13.56 13.64 17.91
N ILE A 79 14.23 12.49 17.83
CA ILE A 79 15.39 12.25 16.97
C ILE A 79 15.14 11.15 15.92
N GLN A 80 13.90 10.75 15.72
CA GLN A 80 13.56 9.59 14.90
C GLN A 80 13.18 10.01 13.48
N ASP A 81 13.85 9.39 12.51
CA ASP A 81 13.42 9.40 11.12
C ASP A 81 12.66 8.12 10.81
N TYR A 82 11.54 8.25 10.11
CA TYR A 82 10.73 7.10 9.71
C TYR A 82 11.27 6.48 8.42
N LYS A 83 11.62 5.20 8.48
CA LYS A 83 12.20 4.48 7.34
C LYS A 83 11.24 4.35 6.15
N PHE A 84 9.95 4.21 6.43
CA PHE A 84 8.90 4.06 5.43
C PHE A 84 7.80 5.08 5.70
N ASP A 85 8.07 6.33 5.35
CA ASP A 85 7.12 7.41 5.47
C ASP A 85 6.32 7.57 4.16
N PRO A 86 5.03 7.20 4.14
CA PRO A 86 4.19 7.36 2.95
C PRO A 86 3.61 8.77 2.81
N SER A 87 3.89 9.68 3.72
CA SER A 87 3.33 11.03 3.67
C SER A 87 3.79 11.80 2.43
N LEU A 88 2.94 12.72 1.99
CA LEU A 88 3.16 13.52 0.79
C LEU A 88 3.78 14.86 1.16
N THR A 89 4.69 15.34 0.32
CA THR A 89 5.22 16.70 0.42
C THR A 89 4.23 17.72 -0.12
N GLU A 90 4.47 19.01 0.13
CA GLU A 90 3.65 20.09 -0.41
C GLU A 90 3.67 20.12 -1.95
N GLU A 91 4.83 19.84 -2.53
CA GLU A 91 5.03 19.77 -3.98
C GLU A 91 4.23 18.60 -4.59
N GLU A 92 4.23 17.45 -3.94
CA GLU A 92 3.47 16.28 -4.37
C GLU A 92 1.96 16.52 -4.27
N LEU A 93 1.49 17.15 -3.19
CA LEU A 93 0.11 17.57 -3.06
C LEU A 93 -0.31 18.56 -4.14
N ALA A 94 0.55 19.54 -4.44
CA ALA A 94 0.33 20.50 -5.51
C ALA A 94 0.30 19.81 -6.90
N ALA A 95 1.18 18.84 -7.14
CA ALA A 95 1.19 18.06 -8.39
C ALA A 95 -0.10 17.27 -8.56
N ILE A 96 -0.55 16.55 -7.53
CA ILE A 96 -1.81 15.80 -7.54
C ILE A 96 -3.00 16.74 -7.84
N SER A 97 -3.06 17.87 -7.15
CA SER A 97 -4.14 18.86 -7.35
C SER A 97 -4.12 19.42 -8.77
N THR A 98 -2.94 19.79 -9.27
CA THR A 98 -2.79 20.33 -10.62
C THR A 98 -3.22 19.29 -11.66
N TRP A 99 -2.77 18.06 -11.53
CA TRP A 99 -3.12 16.97 -12.44
C TRP A 99 -4.63 16.68 -12.43
N ALA A 100 -5.23 16.54 -11.25
CA ALA A 100 -6.65 16.26 -11.12
C ALA A 100 -7.52 17.36 -11.76
N ARG A 101 -7.12 18.63 -11.63
CA ARG A 101 -7.88 19.78 -12.15
C ARG A 101 -7.60 20.09 -13.62
N SER A 102 -6.52 19.61 -14.18
CA SER A 102 -6.15 19.84 -15.60
C SER A 102 -6.69 18.78 -16.55
N GLY A 103 -7.58 17.91 -16.11
CA GLY A 103 -8.18 16.86 -16.93
C GLY A 103 -7.37 15.57 -17.00
N THR A 104 -6.55 15.31 -15.99
CA THR A 104 -5.80 14.06 -15.79
C THR A 104 -4.94 13.64 -17.00
N PRO A 105 -4.07 14.50 -17.53
CA PRO A 105 -3.27 14.14 -18.70
C PRO A 105 -2.38 12.93 -18.41
N GLN A 106 -2.41 11.93 -19.31
CA GLN A 106 -1.65 10.70 -19.15
C GLN A 106 -0.15 10.91 -19.29
N GLY A 107 0.25 11.72 -20.25
CA GLY A 107 1.67 11.91 -20.59
C GLY A 107 2.22 10.77 -21.46
N ASP A 108 3.53 10.83 -21.69
CA ASP A 108 4.24 9.81 -22.48
C ASP A 108 4.57 8.61 -21.60
N PRO A 109 4.13 7.39 -21.96
CA PRO A 109 4.49 6.17 -21.23
C PRO A 109 5.99 5.91 -21.09
N ALA A 110 6.81 6.49 -21.96
CA ALA A 110 8.28 6.40 -21.83
C ALA A 110 8.83 7.12 -20.57
N ASN A 111 8.03 7.97 -19.94
CA ASN A 111 8.38 8.64 -18.70
C ASN A 111 7.87 7.89 -17.45
N ALA A 112 7.19 6.75 -17.63
CA ALA A 112 6.73 5.93 -16.51
C ALA A 112 7.92 5.38 -15.72
N PRO A 113 7.83 5.34 -14.39
CA PRO A 113 8.82 4.62 -13.59
C PRO A 113 8.71 3.11 -13.85
N GLU A 114 9.77 2.38 -13.52
CA GLU A 114 9.70 0.91 -13.55
C GLU A 114 8.56 0.43 -12.64
N PRO A 115 7.73 -0.51 -13.10
CA PRO A 115 6.65 -1.07 -12.30
C PRO A 115 7.17 -1.69 -11.00
N LEU A 116 6.43 -1.50 -9.91
CA LEU A 116 6.74 -2.18 -8.66
C LEU A 116 6.40 -3.67 -8.76
N GLU A 117 7.33 -4.49 -8.32
CA GLU A 117 7.07 -5.90 -8.06
C GLU A 117 6.56 -6.06 -6.63
N PHE A 118 5.34 -6.54 -6.49
CA PHE A 118 4.78 -6.85 -5.18
C PHE A 118 4.98 -8.32 -4.88
N SER A 119 5.51 -8.59 -3.69
CA SER A 119 5.55 -9.98 -3.20
C SER A 119 4.12 -10.50 -3.05
N ASP A 120 3.93 -11.76 -3.37
CA ASP A 120 2.74 -12.48 -2.97
C ASP A 120 2.70 -12.48 -1.42
N ASP A 121 1.62 -11.98 -0.84
CA ASP A 121 1.51 -11.84 0.63
C ASP A 121 1.50 -13.21 1.35
N LEU A 122 1.45 -14.29 0.60
CA LEU A 122 1.62 -15.64 1.12
C LEU A 122 3.08 -16.15 1.05
N LYS A 123 4.01 -15.30 0.58
CA LYS A 123 5.44 -15.62 0.54
C LYS A 123 6.19 -14.89 1.63
N TRP A 124 7.21 -15.57 2.15
CA TRP A 124 8.12 -14.97 3.09
C TRP A 124 8.90 -13.82 2.45
N THR A 125 8.82 -12.64 3.02
CA THR A 125 9.51 -11.44 2.53
C THR A 125 10.93 -11.29 3.09
N ALA A 126 11.17 -11.86 4.28
CA ALA A 126 12.49 -11.88 4.91
C ALA A 126 13.41 -13.00 4.38
N GLY A 127 12.97 -13.75 3.38
CA GLY A 127 13.65 -14.91 2.82
C GLY A 127 13.10 -16.23 3.37
N GLN A 128 13.71 -17.36 2.98
CA GLN A 128 13.29 -18.66 3.46
C GLN A 128 13.51 -18.73 4.98
N PRO A 129 12.46 -19.03 5.78
CA PRO A 129 12.61 -19.11 7.23
C PRO A 129 13.39 -20.37 7.66
N ASP A 130 14.18 -20.24 8.71
CA ASP A 130 14.86 -21.36 9.35
C ASP A 130 13.90 -22.20 10.21
N LEU A 131 12.82 -21.57 10.68
CA LEU A 131 11.81 -22.21 11.51
C LEU A 131 10.42 -21.68 11.16
N ILE A 132 9.47 -22.58 10.93
CA ILE A 132 8.06 -22.26 10.73
C ILE A 132 7.27 -22.86 11.90
N ILE A 133 6.46 -22.03 12.52
CA ILE A 133 5.55 -22.42 13.61
C ILE A 133 4.13 -22.21 13.11
N ASN A 134 3.34 -23.26 13.06
CA ASN A 134 1.92 -23.17 12.72
C ASN A 134 1.11 -23.10 14.01
N THR A 135 0.20 -22.16 14.11
CA THR A 135 -0.78 -22.10 15.17
C THR A 135 -1.92 -23.09 14.91
N ASN A 136 -2.74 -23.36 15.94
CA ASN A 136 -3.99 -24.06 15.73
C ASN A 136 -4.94 -23.23 14.87
N ASP A 137 -5.82 -23.91 14.15
CA ASP A 137 -6.83 -23.27 13.31
C ASP A 137 -7.84 -22.51 14.17
N VAL A 138 -8.20 -21.31 13.71
CA VAL A 138 -9.24 -20.50 14.34
C VAL A 138 -10.39 -20.36 13.34
N THR A 139 -11.58 -20.76 13.73
CA THR A 139 -12.77 -20.62 12.89
C THR A 139 -13.50 -19.33 13.21
N LYS A 140 -13.63 -18.47 12.20
CA LYS A 140 -14.40 -17.22 12.27
C LYS A 140 -15.53 -17.27 11.25
N LEU A 141 -16.76 -17.30 11.73
CA LEU A 141 -17.94 -17.34 10.83
C LEU A 141 -18.27 -15.94 10.30
N ALA A 142 -18.70 -15.88 9.06
CA ALA A 142 -19.17 -14.63 8.46
C ALA A 142 -20.36 -14.06 9.24
N GLY A 143 -20.38 -12.73 9.41
CA GLY A 143 -21.45 -12.02 10.10
C GLY A 143 -21.44 -12.13 11.62
N THR A 144 -20.44 -12.81 12.21
CA THR A 144 -20.28 -12.81 13.69
C THR A 144 -19.52 -11.56 14.15
N PRO A 145 -19.74 -11.10 15.40
CA PRO A 145 -18.99 -9.99 15.98
C PRO A 145 -17.48 -10.26 16.00
N ASP A 146 -16.68 -9.23 16.16
CA ASP A 146 -15.24 -9.38 16.36
C ASP A 146 -14.94 -10.34 17.50
N TRP A 147 -13.94 -11.18 17.28
CA TRP A 147 -13.50 -12.14 18.27
C TRP A 147 -12.25 -11.63 18.96
N TRP A 148 -12.27 -11.72 20.28
CA TRP A 148 -11.12 -11.48 21.13
C TRP A 148 -10.82 -12.76 21.89
N GLY A 149 -9.63 -13.29 21.75
CA GLY A 149 -9.27 -14.53 22.42
C GLY A 149 -7.79 -14.85 22.27
N GLU A 150 -7.38 -15.91 22.92
CA GLU A 150 -6.02 -16.44 22.83
C GLU A 150 -6.02 -17.61 21.84
N ILE A 151 -5.02 -17.64 20.99
CA ILE A 151 -4.64 -18.82 20.22
C ILE A 151 -3.74 -19.64 21.12
N ASP A 152 -3.99 -20.93 21.21
CA ASP A 152 -3.24 -21.82 22.07
C ASP A 152 -1.73 -21.72 21.83
N ARG A 153 -0.97 -21.89 22.91
CA ARG A 153 0.49 -21.93 22.85
C ARG A 153 0.95 -23.11 22.02
N VAL A 154 1.90 -22.86 21.13
CA VAL A 154 2.49 -23.87 20.26
C VAL A 154 3.95 -24.05 20.63
N PRO A 155 4.42 -25.29 20.80
CA PRO A 155 5.84 -25.56 21.07
C PRO A 155 6.71 -25.06 19.91
N ILE A 156 7.76 -24.33 20.22
CA ILE A 156 8.73 -23.85 19.23
C ILE A 156 9.66 -25.00 18.78
N GLY A 157 9.87 -26.01 19.63
CA GLY A 157 10.71 -27.16 19.32
C GLY A 157 12.21 -26.87 19.31
N LEU A 158 12.63 -25.78 19.93
CA LEU A 158 14.05 -25.47 20.09
C LEU A 158 14.58 -26.16 21.36
N ASP A 159 15.72 -26.81 21.22
CA ASP A 159 16.47 -27.48 22.33
C ASP A 159 17.61 -26.62 22.89
N GLN A 160 17.88 -25.49 22.27
CA GLN A 160 18.94 -24.54 22.64
C GLN A 160 18.48 -23.11 22.41
N ASP A 161 19.10 -22.20 23.12
CA ASP A 161 18.93 -20.76 22.91
C ASP A 161 19.36 -20.37 21.49
N ARG A 162 18.55 -19.56 20.84
CA ARG A 162 18.79 -19.04 19.48
C ARG A 162 18.61 -17.52 19.44
N TYR A 163 19.43 -16.88 18.65
CA TYR A 163 19.25 -15.48 18.32
C TYR A 163 18.27 -15.35 17.15
N VAL A 164 17.21 -14.56 17.34
CA VAL A 164 16.22 -14.28 16.30
C VAL A 164 16.65 -13.03 15.54
N LYS A 165 16.83 -13.14 14.24
CA LYS A 165 17.15 -12.03 13.34
C LYS A 165 15.88 -11.31 12.87
N SER A 166 14.86 -12.08 12.55
CA SER A 166 13.58 -11.58 12.05
C SER A 166 12.46 -12.54 12.41
N VAL A 167 11.27 -11.98 12.55
CA VAL A 167 10.02 -12.73 12.69
C VAL A 167 9.08 -12.20 11.64
N GLU A 168 8.44 -13.11 10.94
CA GLU A 168 7.41 -12.78 9.96
C GLU A 168 6.18 -13.62 10.26
N ILE A 169 5.01 -13.00 10.22
CA ILE A 169 3.73 -13.65 10.48
C ILE A 169 2.94 -13.62 9.18
N VAL A 170 2.53 -14.78 8.72
CA VAL A 170 1.71 -14.94 7.53
C VAL A 170 0.38 -15.54 7.95
N GLU A 171 -0.72 -14.86 7.63
CA GLU A 171 -2.05 -15.40 7.79
C GLU A 171 -2.38 -16.33 6.63
N VAL A 172 -2.74 -17.56 6.94
CA VAL A 172 -3.25 -18.52 5.96
C VAL A 172 -4.72 -18.77 6.28
N ASN A 173 -5.61 -18.51 5.32
CA ASN A 173 -7.04 -18.70 5.49
C ASN A 173 -7.65 -19.37 4.26
N ASP A 174 -8.87 -19.89 4.42
CA ASP A 174 -9.64 -20.59 3.38
C ASP A 174 -10.59 -19.67 2.61
N VAL A 175 -10.49 -18.36 2.81
CA VAL A 175 -11.32 -17.39 2.08
C VAL A 175 -10.90 -17.32 0.63
N ASN A 176 -11.87 -17.37 -0.26
CA ASN A 176 -11.63 -17.26 -1.68
C ASN A 176 -11.17 -15.84 -2.05
N ASN A 177 -9.88 -15.68 -2.25
CA ASN A 177 -9.25 -14.44 -2.69
C ASN A 177 -9.35 -14.20 -4.20
N SER A 178 -10.22 -14.94 -4.90
CA SER A 178 -10.40 -14.74 -6.33
C SER A 178 -10.81 -13.31 -6.62
N ALA A 179 -10.05 -12.73 -7.52
CA ALA A 179 -10.08 -11.35 -7.95
C ALA A 179 -11.49 -10.81 -8.23
N GLY A 180 -12.15 -10.35 -7.19
CA GLY A 180 -13.28 -9.46 -7.32
C GLY A 180 -12.76 -8.03 -7.23
N THR A 181 -13.40 -7.13 -7.90
CA THR A 181 -13.20 -5.70 -7.70
C THR A 181 -14.13 -5.23 -6.60
N GLY A 182 -13.60 -4.70 -5.50
CA GLY A 182 -14.42 -4.07 -4.48
C GLY A 182 -14.22 -4.60 -3.06
N ARG A 183 -15.12 -4.22 -2.16
CA ARG A 183 -15.05 -4.53 -0.72
C ARG A 183 -14.95 -6.02 -0.40
N ASP A 184 -15.56 -6.85 -1.21
CA ASP A 184 -15.64 -8.30 -0.98
C ASP A 184 -14.29 -9.01 -1.12
N THR A 185 -13.35 -8.43 -1.87
CA THR A 185 -12.01 -8.97 -2.04
C THR A 185 -11.04 -8.57 -0.96
N VAL A 186 -11.25 -7.43 -0.32
CA VAL A 186 -10.42 -6.97 0.79
C VAL A 186 -10.88 -7.62 2.09
N GLY A 187 -12.19 -7.77 2.28
CA GLY A 187 -12.80 -8.22 3.53
C GLY A 187 -12.51 -9.67 3.90
N GLY A 188 -12.03 -10.49 2.95
CA GLY A 188 -11.71 -11.88 3.24
C GLY A 188 -10.23 -12.23 3.27
N ARG A 189 -9.37 -11.26 2.94
CA ARG A 189 -7.93 -11.52 2.80
C ARG A 189 -7.20 -11.56 4.13
N PHE A 190 -7.58 -10.67 5.03
CA PHE A 190 -7.00 -10.57 6.36
C PHE A 190 -8.12 -10.68 7.39
N ILE A 191 -8.14 -11.78 8.12
CA ILE A 191 -9.12 -12.05 9.17
C ILE A 191 -8.64 -11.46 10.50
N PHE A 192 -7.35 -11.50 10.74
CA PHE A 192 -6.75 -10.93 11.93
C PHE A 192 -6.54 -9.42 11.77
N HIS A 193 -7.24 -8.63 12.59
CA HIS A 193 -7.05 -7.19 12.65
C HIS A 193 -5.84 -6.82 13.50
N HIS A 194 -5.68 -7.48 14.65
CA HIS A 194 -4.53 -7.34 15.55
C HIS A 194 -4.08 -8.70 16.04
N MET A 195 -2.78 -8.88 16.15
CA MET A 195 -2.18 -10.05 16.76
C MET A 195 -1.08 -9.60 17.72
N ILE A 196 -1.13 -10.10 18.95
CA ILE A 196 -0.06 -9.94 19.93
C ILE A 196 0.51 -11.33 20.19
N TRP A 197 1.81 -11.45 20.09
CA TRP A 197 2.51 -12.71 20.34
C TRP A 197 3.66 -12.50 21.32
N SER A 198 3.98 -13.54 22.06
CA SER A 198 5.12 -13.58 22.98
C SER A 198 5.71 -14.97 22.99
N THR A 199 6.98 -15.06 23.33
CA THR A 199 7.64 -16.32 23.67
C THR A 199 7.81 -16.42 25.18
N ALA A 200 7.66 -17.61 25.72
CA ALA A 200 7.87 -17.92 27.14
C ALA A 200 8.71 -19.22 27.27
#